data_54e92eb255e15cc46946ee5b43244c8a
#
_entry.id   54e92eb255e15cc46946ee5b43244c8a
#
_cell.length_a   1.000
_cell.length_b   1.000
_cell.length_c   1.000
_cell.angle_alpha   90.00
_cell.angle_beta   90.00
_cell.angle_gamma   90.00
#
_symmetry.space_group_name_H-M   'P 1'
#
loop_
_entity.id
_entity.type
_entity.pdbx_description
1 polymer ?
#
loop_
_entity_poly.entity_id
_entity_poly.type
_entity_poly.pdbx_seq_one_letter_code
_entity_poly.pdbx_strand_id
1 'polypeptide(L)'
;GEMSTLMNYMYQSFNFRGKKALKPYYDLIANIATEELGHIELVAATINSLLAKNPGKDLEEGVDPASTPLGFAKDVRNAAHFIAGGANSLVMGAMGEHWNGEYVFTSGNLILDLLHNFFLEVAARTHKLRVYEMTDNPVAREMIGYLLVRGGVHAAAYGKALESLTGVEMTKMLPIPKIDNSKIPEAKKYMDLG
;
A
#
# COMPACT_ATOMS: atom_id res chain seq x y z
N GLY A 1 -1.46 -5.64 1.28
CA GLY A 1 -0.09 -5.14 1.03
C GLY A 1 0.21 -3.91 1.85
N GLU A 2 -0.51 -2.80 1.62
CA GLU A 2 -0.26 -1.51 2.27
C GLU A 2 -0.38 -1.57 3.81
N MET A 3 -1.22 -2.46 4.35
CA MET A 3 -1.25 -2.71 5.79
C MET A 3 0.09 -3.28 6.29
N SER A 4 0.71 -4.17 5.54
CA SER A 4 2.02 -4.73 5.90
C SER A 4 3.12 -3.68 5.84
N THR A 5 3.18 -2.84 4.80
CA THR A 5 4.16 -1.75 4.71
C THR A 5 4.02 -0.77 5.87
N LEU A 6 2.79 -0.28 6.13
CA LEU A 6 2.53 0.60 7.26
C LEU A 6 3.03 0.00 8.58
N MET A 7 2.60 -1.22 8.89
CA MET A 7 2.87 -1.81 10.20
C MET A 7 4.35 -2.16 10.39
N ASN A 8 5.05 -2.57 9.33
CA ASN A 8 6.51 -2.74 9.37
C ASN A 8 7.21 -1.43 9.72
N TYR A 9 6.96 -0.36 8.95
CA TYR A 9 7.64 0.92 9.12
C TYR A 9 7.25 1.61 10.43
N MET A 10 5.99 1.54 10.82
CA MET A 10 5.50 2.10 12.07
C MET A 10 6.18 1.45 13.28
N TYR A 11 6.21 0.11 13.37
CA TYR A 11 6.87 -0.57 14.48
C TYR A 11 8.38 -0.42 14.47
N GLN A 12 9.03 -0.38 13.30
CA GLN A 12 10.44 -0.02 13.20
C GLN A 12 10.69 1.39 13.73
N SER A 13 9.82 2.36 13.45
CA SER A 13 9.94 3.73 13.99
C SER A 13 9.72 3.79 15.50
N PHE A 14 8.79 3.01 16.05
CA PHE A 14 8.57 2.94 17.50
C PHE A 14 9.76 2.33 18.20
N ASN A 15 10.33 1.27 17.66
CA ASN A 15 11.45 0.51 18.20
C ASN A 15 12.82 1.11 17.82
N PHE A 16 12.84 2.21 17.07
CA PHE A 16 14.07 2.82 16.56
C PHE A 16 14.99 3.26 17.68
N ARG A 17 16.24 2.79 17.65
CA ARG A 17 17.25 3.14 18.63
C ARG A 17 18.13 4.28 18.12
N GLY A 18 18.42 5.24 19.00
CA GLY A 18 19.25 6.38 18.64
C GLY A 18 18.56 7.44 17.77
N LYS A 19 17.27 7.68 17.96
CA LYS A 19 16.45 8.63 17.18
C LYS A 19 17.11 10.01 17.01
N LYS A 20 17.80 10.51 18.03
CA LYS A 20 18.45 11.82 17.96
C LYS A 20 19.70 11.79 17.07
N ALA A 21 20.54 10.76 17.22
CA ALA A 21 21.82 10.63 16.50
C ALA A 21 21.60 10.22 15.03
N LEU A 22 20.55 9.43 14.76
CA LEU A 22 20.22 8.88 13.45
C LEU A 22 18.91 9.47 12.91
N LYS A 23 18.63 10.73 13.25
CA LYS A 23 17.38 11.42 12.95
C LYS A 23 16.95 11.34 11.49
N PRO A 24 17.81 11.52 10.47
CA PRO A 24 17.37 11.44 9.07
C PRO A 24 16.76 10.08 8.69
N TYR A 25 17.30 9.00 9.22
CA TYR A 25 16.78 7.64 8.95
C TYR A 25 15.51 7.35 9.73
N TYR A 26 15.42 7.84 10.97
CA TYR A 26 14.18 7.76 11.73
C TYR A 26 13.05 8.52 11.04
N ASP A 27 13.30 9.76 10.63
CA ASP A 27 12.34 10.60 9.93
C ASP A 27 11.90 9.94 8.61
N LEU A 28 12.84 9.36 7.85
CA LEU A 28 12.53 8.64 6.61
C LEU A 28 11.51 7.52 6.86
N ILE A 29 11.81 6.62 7.80
CA ILE A 29 10.94 5.47 8.09
C ILE A 29 9.57 5.94 8.61
N ALA A 30 9.55 6.91 9.54
CA ALA A 30 8.32 7.42 10.13
C ALA A 30 7.44 8.17 9.12
N ASN A 31 8.04 8.95 8.22
CA ASN A 31 7.30 9.69 7.19
C ASN A 31 6.70 8.74 6.15
N ILE A 32 7.46 7.74 5.70
CA ILE A 32 6.92 6.73 4.79
C ILE A 32 5.79 5.94 5.47
N ALA A 33 5.95 5.56 6.75
CA ALA A 33 4.87 4.92 7.50
C ALA A 33 3.59 5.78 7.51
N THR A 34 3.72 7.10 7.70
CA THR A 34 2.57 8.01 7.68
C THR A 34 1.91 8.08 6.30
N GLU A 35 2.69 8.05 5.23
CA GLU A 35 2.17 8.02 3.86
C GLU A 35 1.41 6.73 3.57
N GLU A 36 1.90 5.57 4.05
CA GLU A 36 1.24 4.27 3.87
C GLU A 36 -0.16 4.21 4.49
N LEU A 37 -0.44 5.00 5.52
CA LEU A 37 -1.80 5.13 6.05
C LEU A 37 -2.77 5.68 4.99
N GLY A 38 -2.34 6.71 4.24
CA GLY A 38 -3.12 7.25 3.12
C GLY A 38 -3.28 6.24 1.97
N HIS A 39 -2.27 5.40 1.73
CA HIS A 39 -2.37 4.31 0.74
C HIS A 39 -3.41 3.27 1.13
N ILE A 40 -3.52 2.92 2.41
CA ILE A 40 -4.57 2.01 2.93
C ILE A 40 -5.95 2.62 2.68
N GLU A 41 -6.13 3.90 3.01
CA GLU A 41 -7.39 4.60 2.78
C GLU A 41 -7.77 4.60 1.28
N LEU A 42 -6.82 4.92 0.41
CA LEU A 42 -7.01 4.90 -1.04
C LEU A 42 -7.42 3.52 -1.57
N VAL A 43 -6.74 2.47 -1.12
CA VAL A 43 -7.07 1.08 -1.49
C VAL A 43 -8.45 0.71 -0.98
N ALA A 44 -8.78 1.03 0.28
CA ALA A 44 -10.08 0.74 0.87
C ALA A 44 -11.21 1.45 0.12
N ALA A 45 -11.06 2.74 -0.19
CA ALA A 45 -12.02 3.51 -0.98
C ALA A 45 -12.21 2.91 -2.38
N THR A 46 -11.13 2.50 -3.03
CA THR A 46 -11.20 1.83 -4.34
C THR A 46 -11.95 0.52 -4.27
N ILE A 47 -11.69 -0.33 -3.27
CA ILE A 47 -12.39 -1.60 -3.07
C ILE A 47 -13.89 -1.34 -2.85
N ASN A 48 -14.26 -0.38 -1.99
CA ASN A 48 -15.64 -0.01 -1.75
C ASN A 48 -16.33 0.43 -3.05
N SER A 49 -15.65 1.25 -3.86
CA SER A 49 -16.13 1.68 -5.16
C SER A 49 -16.36 0.51 -6.14
N LEU A 50 -15.53 -0.52 -6.09
CA LEU A 50 -15.64 -1.69 -6.96
C LEU A 50 -16.69 -2.69 -6.49
N LEU A 51 -16.93 -2.81 -5.20
CA LEU A 51 -17.90 -3.75 -4.63
C LEU A 51 -19.33 -3.21 -4.69
N ALA A 52 -19.52 -1.91 -4.53
CA ALA A 52 -20.81 -1.26 -4.63
C ALA A 52 -21.15 -0.92 -6.09
N LYS A 53 -22.41 -1.10 -6.48
CA LYS A 53 -22.87 -0.76 -7.84
C LYS A 53 -22.94 0.76 -8.08
N ASN A 54 -23.19 1.52 -7.04
CA ASN A 54 -23.26 2.98 -7.04
C ASN A 54 -22.33 3.57 -5.96
N PRO A 55 -21.02 3.53 -6.16
CA PRO A 55 -20.10 4.15 -5.21
C PRO A 55 -20.34 5.67 -5.20
N GLY A 56 -20.45 6.24 -4.02
CA GLY A 56 -20.62 7.69 -3.85
C GLY A 56 -22.06 8.20 -3.88
N LYS A 57 -23.07 7.33 -3.88
CA LYS A 57 -24.38 7.73 -3.41
C LYS A 57 -24.36 7.72 -1.89
N ASP A 58 -24.44 8.90 -1.31
CA ASP A 58 -24.79 9.03 0.10
C ASP A 58 -26.10 8.31 0.38
N LEU A 59 -26.32 7.90 1.63
CA LEU A 59 -27.62 7.41 2.06
C LEU A 59 -28.67 8.46 1.70
N GLU A 60 -29.74 8.06 1.02
CA GLU A 60 -30.87 8.95 0.75
C GLU A 60 -31.38 9.51 2.08
N GLU A 61 -31.77 10.79 2.06
CA GLU A 61 -32.34 11.44 3.27
C GLU A 61 -33.51 10.60 3.80
N GLY A 62 -33.49 10.29 5.10
CA GLY A 62 -34.51 9.47 5.76
C GLY A 62 -34.29 7.95 5.69
N VAL A 63 -33.22 7.47 5.09
CA VAL A 63 -32.85 6.03 5.17
C VAL A 63 -32.37 5.71 6.58
N ASP A 64 -32.99 4.71 7.21
CA ASP A 64 -32.55 4.18 8.49
C ASP A 64 -31.16 3.50 8.34
N PRO A 65 -30.11 4.00 8.99
CA PRO A 65 -28.78 3.41 8.94
C PRO A 65 -28.75 1.94 9.40
N ALA A 66 -29.70 1.52 10.24
CA ALA A 66 -29.81 0.14 10.70
C ALA A 66 -30.33 -0.81 9.60
N SER A 67 -31.00 -0.28 8.59
CA SER A 67 -31.50 -1.07 7.44
C SER A 67 -30.47 -1.22 6.31
N THR A 68 -29.42 -0.43 6.30
CA THR A 68 -28.26 -0.67 5.42
C THR A 68 -27.46 -1.80 6.05
N PRO A 69 -26.94 -2.76 5.39
CA PRO A 69 -26.67 -2.97 3.99
C PRO A 69 -27.74 -3.79 3.24
N LEU A 70 -28.89 -4.06 3.79
CA LEU A 70 -29.90 -4.95 3.17
C LEU A 70 -30.31 -4.49 1.78
N GLY A 71 -30.36 -3.18 1.52
CA GLY A 71 -30.64 -2.61 0.22
C GLY A 71 -29.63 -2.94 -0.88
N PHE A 72 -28.41 -3.34 -0.53
CA PHE A 72 -27.33 -3.65 -1.48
C PHE A 72 -27.28 -5.12 -1.94
N ALA A 73 -28.03 -6.00 -1.29
CA ALA A 73 -27.95 -7.45 -1.55
C ALA A 73 -28.20 -7.85 -3.02
N LYS A 74 -29.01 -7.09 -3.75
CA LYS A 74 -29.33 -7.35 -5.17
C LYS A 74 -28.17 -7.03 -6.12
N ASP A 75 -27.23 -6.20 -5.70
CA ASP A 75 -26.14 -5.66 -6.52
C ASP A 75 -24.77 -6.14 -6.07
N VAL A 76 -24.72 -7.14 -5.20
CA VAL A 76 -23.48 -7.69 -4.64
C VAL A 76 -22.64 -8.34 -5.73
N ARG A 77 -21.38 -7.88 -5.83
CA ARG A 77 -20.38 -8.42 -6.76
C ARG A 77 -19.52 -9.51 -6.14
N ASN A 78 -19.36 -9.50 -4.82
CA ASN A 78 -18.59 -10.49 -4.07
C ASN A 78 -19.36 -10.91 -2.84
N ALA A 79 -19.90 -12.14 -2.86
CA ALA A 79 -20.72 -12.67 -1.78
C ALA A 79 -19.94 -12.80 -0.45
N ALA A 80 -18.66 -13.17 -0.51
CA ALA A 80 -17.84 -13.31 0.71
C ALA A 80 -17.65 -11.95 1.41
N HIS A 81 -17.37 -10.88 0.67
CA HIS A 81 -17.26 -9.53 1.21
C HIS A 81 -18.61 -9.00 1.73
N PHE A 82 -19.71 -9.35 1.07
CA PHE A 82 -21.04 -8.97 1.54
C PHE A 82 -21.41 -9.66 2.86
N ILE A 83 -21.18 -10.96 2.95
CA ILE A 83 -21.50 -11.74 4.16
C ILE A 83 -20.65 -11.29 5.35
N ALA A 84 -19.34 -11.09 5.12
CA ALA A 84 -18.39 -10.75 6.17
C ALA A 84 -18.42 -9.26 6.57
N GLY A 85 -18.69 -8.36 5.63
CA GLY A 85 -18.54 -6.91 5.85
C GLY A 85 -19.55 -6.03 5.13
N GLY A 86 -20.66 -6.54 4.63
CA GLY A 86 -21.67 -5.73 3.96
C GLY A 86 -21.22 -5.13 2.63
N ALA A 87 -20.38 -5.83 1.87
CA ALA A 87 -19.75 -5.37 0.63
C ALA A 87 -18.77 -4.19 0.81
N ASN A 88 -18.13 -4.11 1.95
CA ASN A 88 -17.09 -3.13 2.22
C ASN A 88 -15.68 -3.75 2.13
N SER A 89 -14.67 -2.89 2.07
CA SER A 89 -13.29 -3.32 2.20
C SER A 89 -13.03 -3.96 3.57
N LEU A 90 -12.23 -5.03 3.59
CA LEU A 90 -11.88 -5.76 4.79
C LEU A 90 -10.36 -5.86 4.92
N VAL A 91 -9.87 -6.02 6.15
CA VAL A 91 -8.43 -6.23 6.42
C VAL A 91 -8.09 -7.71 6.19
N MET A 92 -8.20 -8.11 4.92
CA MET A 92 -8.00 -9.48 4.48
C MET A 92 -7.52 -9.51 3.02
N GLY A 93 -6.98 -10.66 2.61
CA GLY A 93 -6.65 -10.93 1.22
C GLY A 93 -7.84 -11.39 0.39
N ALA A 94 -7.61 -11.53 -0.92
CA ALA A 94 -8.67 -11.91 -1.88
C ALA A 94 -9.26 -13.32 -1.64
N MET A 95 -8.51 -14.19 -0.98
CA MET A 95 -8.93 -15.56 -0.65
C MET A 95 -9.57 -15.67 0.74
N GLY A 96 -9.80 -14.55 1.42
CA GLY A 96 -10.43 -14.51 2.75
C GLY A 96 -9.46 -14.70 3.92
N GLU A 97 -8.17 -14.76 3.67
CA GLU A 97 -7.15 -14.78 4.70
C GLU A 97 -7.07 -13.41 5.41
N HIS A 98 -7.17 -13.41 6.73
CA HIS A 98 -7.05 -12.20 7.52
C HIS A 98 -5.60 -11.74 7.60
N TRP A 99 -5.40 -10.40 7.55
CA TRP A 99 -4.10 -9.83 7.86
C TRP A 99 -3.73 -10.13 9.32
N ASN A 100 -2.47 -10.44 9.60
CA ASN A 100 -2.00 -10.71 10.95
C ASN A 100 -0.61 -10.11 11.22
N GLY A 101 -0.22 -10.06 12.49
CA GLY A 101 1.04 -9.46 12.95
C GLY A 101 2.30 -10.22 12.53
N GLU A 102 2.20 -11.44 12.03
CA GLU A 102 3.36 -12.22 11.55
C GLU A 102 3.99 -11.60 10.30
N TYR A 103 3.28 -10.70 9.62
CA TYR A 103 3.81 -9.94 8.48
C TYR A 103 4.70 -8.76 8.90
N VAL A 104 4.86 -8.50 10.21
CA VAL A 104 5.62 -7.35 10.71
C VAL A 104 7.05 -7.75 11.05
N PHE A 105 7.99 -7.16 10.33
CA PHE A 105 9.41 -7.30 10.60
C PHE A 105 9.95 -6.02 11.26
N THR A 106 10.54 -6.17 12.43
CA THR A 106 11.26 -5.11 13.14
C THR A 106 12.43 -5.75 13.91
N SER A 107 13.64 -5.52 13.45
CA SER A 107 14.82 -6.18 13.98
C SER A 107 15.53 -5.39 15.09
N GLY A 108 15.25 -4.08 15.17
CA GLY A 108 16.02 -3.14 16.00
C GLY A 108 17.44 -2.87 15.48
N ASN A 109 17.75 -3.34 14.26
CA ASN A 109 18.98 -3.04 13.52
C ASN A 109 18.63 -2.22 12.28
N LEU A 110 19.14 -1.00 12.21
CA LEU A 110 18.78 -0.06 11.15
C LEU A 110 19.08 -0.58 9.74
N ILE A 111 20.22 -1.22 9.53
CA ILE A 111 20.60 -1.74 8.20
C ILE A 111 19.65 -2.87 7.78
N LEU A 112 19.34 -3.79 8.70
CA LEU A 112 18.42 -4.89 8.41
C LEU A 112 16.99 -4.39 8.16
N ASP A 113 16.53 -3.42 8.93
CA ASP A 113 15.21 -2.83 8.74
C ASP A 113 15.12 -2.10 7.38
N LEU A 114 16.13 -1.32 7.00
CA LEU A 114 16.19 -0.64 5.71
C LEU A 114 16.30 -1.61 4.52
N LEU A 115 17.07 -2.70 4.65
CA LEU A 115 17.14 -3.77 3.64
C LEU A 115 15.78 -4.43 3.45
N HIS A 116 15.12 -4.79 4.56
CA HIS A 116 13.78 -5.36 4.52
C HIS A 116 12.80 -4.42 3.81
N ASN A 117 12.79 -3.14 4.19
CA ASN A 117 11.89 -2.14 3.61
C ASN A 117 12.14 -1.94 2.11
N PHE A 118 13.40 -1.87 1.70
CA PHE A 118 13.78 -1.78 0.30
C PHE A 118 13.23 -2.96 -0.52
N PHE A 119 13.42 -4.19 -0.07
CA PHE A 119 12.91 -5.38 -0.75
C PHE A 119 11.39 -5.46 -0.70
N LEU A 120 10.77 -5.08 0.40
CA LEU A 120 9.32 -5.05 0.55
C LEU A 120 8.68 -4.10 -0.49
N GLU A 121 9.24 -2.91 -0.67
CA GLU A 121 8.76 -1.96 -1.69
C GLU A 121 8.94 -2.49 -3.12
N VAL A 122 10.09 -3.08 -3.42
CA VAL A 122 10.34 -3.69 -4.75
C VAL A 122 9.34 -4.82 -5.02
N ALA A 123 9.10 -5.70 -4.03
CA ALA A 123 8.13 -6.78 -4.14
C ALA A 123 6.69 -6.26 -4.27
N ALA A 124 6.31 -5.27 -3.46
CA ALA A 124 4.99 -4.66 -3.50
C ALA A 124 4.67 -4.03 -4.86
N ARG A 125 5.64 -3.38 -5.51
CA ARG A 125 5.47 -2.87 -6.88
C ARG A 125 5.19 -3.99 -7.90
N THR A 126 5.85 -5.12 -7.75
CA THR A 126 5.60 -6.29 -8.61
C THR A 126 4.18 -6.83 -8.41
N HIS A 127 3.69 -6.89 -7.17
CA HIS A 127 2.31 -7.29 -6.88
C HIS A 127 1.30 -6.29 -7.46
N LYS A 128 1.54 -4.99 -7.30
CA LYS A 128 0.71 -3.92 -7.87
C LYS A 128 0.61 -4.04 -9.40
N LEU A 129 1.74 -4.33 -10.07
CA LEU A 129 1.75 -4.53 -11.52
C LEU A 129 0.90 -5.73 -11.95
N ARG A 130 0.94 -6.85 -11.22
CA ARG A 130 0.09 -8.01 -11.50
C ARG A 130 -1.39 -7.67 -11.35
N VAL A 131 -1.77 -6.91 -10.32
CA VAL A 131 -3.17 -6.47 -10.15
C VAL A 131 -3.57 -5.54 -11.30
N TYR A 132 -2.68 -4.65 -11.74
CA TYR A 132 -2.91 -3.79 -12.90
C TYR A 132 -3.21 -4.59 -14.17
N GLU A 133 -2.45 -5.65 -14.42
CA GLU A 133 -2.64 -6.53 -15.58
C GLU A 133 -3.94 -7.36 -15.51
N MET A 134 -4.49 -7.58 -14.31
CA MET A 134 -5.71 -8.37 -14.09
C MET A 134 -7.00 -7.58 -14.27
N THR A 135 -6.96 -6.26 -14.44
CA THR A 135 -8.17 -5.43 -14.48
C THR A 135 -8.12 -4.38 -15.58
N ASP A 136 -9.27 -4.14 -16.21
CA ASP A 136 -9.50 -3.02 -17.12
C ASP A 136 -10.29 -1.88 -16.46
N ASN A 137 -10.65 -2.02 -15.20
CA ASN A 137 -11.40 -1.00 -14.49
C ASN A 137 -10.57 0.27 -14.32
N PRO A 138 -11.03 1.44 -14.83
CA PRO A 138 -10.24 2.66 -14.84
C PRO A 138 -9.95 3.19 -13.42
N VAL A 139 -10.85 3.00 -12.47
CA VAL A 139 -10.65 3.45 -11.07
C VAL A 139 -9.56 2.63 -10.40
N ALA A 140 -9.58 1.30 -10.60
CA ALA A 140 -8.54 0.42 -10.07
C ALA A 140 -7.18 0.73 -10.70
N ARG A 141 -7.12 0.91 -12.02
CA ARG A 141 -5.87 1.25 -12.73
C ARG A 141 -5.31 2.59 -12.31
N GLU A 142 -6.16 3.59 -12.11
CA GLU A 142 -5.75 4.92 -11.64
C GLU A 142 -5.09 4.84 -10.25
N MET A 143 -5.74 4.16 -9.31
CA MET A 143 -5.20 3.93 -7.97
C MET A 143 -3.86 3.19 -8.02
N ILE A 144 -3.77 2.10 -8.80
CA ILE A 144 -2.53 1.32 -8.94
C ILE A 144 -1.42 2.16 -9.59
N GLY A 145 -1.74 2.97 -10.60
CA GLY A 145 -0.79 3.87 -11.26
C GLY A 145 -0.12 4.83 -10.27
N TYR A 146 -0.91 5.45 -9.41
CA TYR A 146 -0.41 6.28 -8.31
C TYR A 146 0.52 5.50 -7.37
N LEU A 147 0.06 4.34 -6.88
CA LEU A 147 0.83 3.53 -5.93
C LEU A 147 2.12 2.94 -6.54
N LEU A 148 2.16 2.69 -7.86
CA LEU A 148 3.39 2.27 -8.54
C LEU A 148 4.46 3.36 -8.52
N VAL A 149 4.06 4.63 -8.68
CA VAL A 149 4.99 5.77 -8.59
C VAL A 149 5.48 5.90 -7.15
N ARG A 150 4.57 5.98 -6.17
CA ARG A 150 4.97 6.17 -4.75
C ARG A 150 5.85 5.05 -4.23
N GLY A 151 5.53 3.78 -4.50
CA GLY A 151 6.39 2.66 -4.14
C GLY A 151 7.78 2.70 -4.81
N GLY A 152 7.89 3.29 -6.00
CA GLY A 152 9.18 3.56 -6.65
C GLY A 152 10.01 4.59 -5.89
N VAL A 153 9.37 5.65 -5.40
CA VAL A 153 9.99 6.69 -4.57
C VAL A 153 10.47 6.12 -3.24
N HIS A 154 9.63 5.32 -2.57
CA HIS A 154 9.99 4.67 -1.31
C HIS A 154 11.18 3.72 -1.47
N ALA A 155 11.16 2.86 -2.49
CA ALA A 155 12.28 1.98 -2.79
C ALA A 155 13.58 2.76 -3.05
N ALA A 156 13.52 3.83 -3.83
CA ALA A 156 14.68 4.69 -4.09
C ALA A 156 15.19 5.37 -2.81
N ALA A 157 14.28 5.84 -1.95
CA ALA A 157 14.65 6.49 -0.69
C ALA A 157 15.34 5.52 0.28
N TYR A 158 14.81 4.30 0.44
CA TYR A 158 15.46 3.27 1.24
C TYR A 158 16.80 2.81 0.64
N GLY A 159 16.90 2.70 -0.70
CA GLY A 159 18.17 2.43 -1.38
C GLY A 159 19.23 3.50 -1.08
N LYS A 160 18.88 4.77 -1.21
CA LYS A 160 19.78 5.90 -0.90
C LYS A 160 20.18 5.93 0.59
N ALA A 161 19.27 5.60 1.49
CA ALA A 161 19.57 5.51 2.91
C ALA A 161 20.61 4.41 3.19
N LEU A 162 20.45 3.24 2.56
CA LEU A 162 21.43 2.15 2.65
C LEU A 162 22.79 2.54 2.07
N GLU A 163 22.82 3.19 0.91
CA GLU A 163 24.05 3.69 0.28
C GLU A 163 24.76 4.69 1.20
N SER A 164 24.03 5.61 1.83
CA SER A 164 24.57 6.59 2.77
C SER A 164 25.17 5.95 4.03
N LEU A 165 24.54 4.88 4.53
CA LEU A 165 25.00 4.20 5.74
C LEU A 165 26.18 3.27 5.50
N THR A 166 26.23 2.61 4.35
CA THR A 166 27.14 1.50 4.09
C THR A 166 28.27 1.85 3.11
N GLY A 167 28.09 2.90 2.31
CA GLY A 167 28.98 3.22 1.19
C GLY A 167 28.84 2.27 -0.01
N VAL A 168 27.86 1.36 0.00
CA VAL A 168 27.65 0.37 -1.06
C VAL A 168 26.55 0.83 -2.00
N GLU A 169 26.84 0.94 -3.30
CA GLU A 169 25.84 1.26 -4.32
C GLU A 169 24.86 0.10 -4.53
N MET A 170 23.63 0.25 -4.10
CA MET A 170 22.60 -0.78 -4.16
C MET A 170 22.29 -1.24 -5.60
N THR A 171 22.31 -0.33 -6.56
CA THR A 171 22.05 -0.63 -7.97
C THR A 171 23.14 -1.50 -8.62
N LYS A 172 24.36 -1.47 -8.10
CA LYS A 172 25.46 -2.34 -8.57
C LYS A 172 25.51 -3.68 -7.85
N MET A 173 24.91 -3.75 -6.67
CA MET A 173 24.98 -4.94 -5.83
C MET A 173 23.88 -5.95 -6.14
N LEU A 174 22.68 -5.50 -6.55
CA LEU A 174 21.51 -6.32 -6.66
C LEU A 174 20.80 -6.17 -8.00
N PRO A 175 20.45 -7.30 -8.68
CA PRO A 175 19.60 -7.27 -9.86
C PRO A 175 18.15 -7.02 -9.44
N ILE A 176 17.74 -5.75 -9.43
CA ILE A 176 16.39 -5.34 -9.04
C ILE A 176 15.50 -5.30 -10.28
N PRO A 177 14.27 -5.86 -10.22
CA PRO A 177 13.29 -5.71 -11.30
C PRO A 177 13.01 -4.24 -11.59
N LYS A 178 13.19 -3.85 -12.84
CA LYS A 178 12.91 -2.47 -13.30
C LYS A 178 11.48 -2.41 -13.82
N ILE A 179 10.62 -1.75 -13.06
CA ILE A 179 9.27 -1.41 -13.52
C ILE A 179 9.33 0.00 -14.10
N ASP A 180 9.08 0.10 -15.38
CA ASP A 180 9.09 1.37 -16.12
C ASP A 180 7.70 2.02 -16.05
N ASN A 181 7.54 2.94 -15.11
CA ASN A 181 6.29 3.68 -14.93
C ASN A 181 5.86 4.46 -16.18
N SER A 182 6.81 4.82 -17.06
CA SER A 182 6.50 5.56 -18.30
C SER A 182 5.67 4.74 -19.29
N LYS A 183 5.63 3.42 -19.16
CA LYS A 183 4.84 2.51 -19.98
C LYS A 183 3.43 2.28 -19.46
N ILE A 184 3.10 2.81 -18.29
CA ILE A 184 1.80 2.68 -17.63
C ILE A 184 1.10 4.04 -17.71
N PRO A 185 0.04 4.19 -18.54
CA PRO A 185 -0.60 5.49 -18.78
C PRO A 185 -1.06 6.21 -17.51
N GLU A 186 -1.63 5.48 -16.57
CA GLU A 186 -2.11 6.03 -15.30
C GLU A 186 -0.95 6.45 -14.40
N ALA A 187 0.16 5.71 -14.38
CA ALA A 187 1.35 6.08 -13.62
C ALA A 187 2.03 7.35 -14.15
N LYS A 188 1.99 7.60 -15.47
CA LYS A 188 2.55 8.81 -16.07
C LYS A 188 2.04 10.10 -15.45
N LYS A 189 0.77 10.14 -15.05
CA LYS A 189 0.13 11.32 -14.45
C LYS A 189 0.79 11.76 -13.12
N TYR A 190 1.44 10.84 -12.46
CA TYR A 190 2.00 11.03 -11.12
C TYR A 190 3.53 11.03 -11.08
N MET A 191 4.20 10.96 -12.24
CA MET A 191 5.66 10.86 -12.28
C MET A 191 6.36 12.10 -11.67
N ASP A 192 5.72 13.27 -11.70
CA ASP A 192 6.24 14.48 -11.08
C ASP A 192 6.16 14.47 -9.53
N LEU A 193 5.49 13.48 -8.97
CA LEU A 193 5.42 13.24 -7.52
C LEU A 193 6.54 12.32 -7.01
N GLY A 194 7.45 11.91 -7.88
CA GLY A 194 8.51 10.94 -7.61
C GLY A 194 9.92 11.44 -7.76
#